data_0ca9ba22ba55d2139583a76e77fab49d
#
_entry.id   0ca9ba22ba55d2139583a76e77fab49d
#
_cell.length_a   1.000
_cell.length_b   1.000
_cell.length_c   1.000
_cell.angle_alpha   90.00
_cell.angle_beta   90.00
_cell.angle_gamma   90.00
#
_symmetry.space_group_name_H-M   'P 1'
#
loop_
_entity.id
_entity.type
_entity.pdbx_description
1 polymer ?
#
loop_
_entity_poly.entity_id
_entity_poly.type
_entity_poly.pdbx_seq_one_letter_code
_entity_poly.pdbx_strand_id
1 'polypeptide(L)'
;RWALLPGASFSAQGGMPGSFTAKADVSWQTDIFGSLRNSKRRAQAALEQSKAYEHAVQTQLIATIANSYYTLLMLDEQLAISNRTLDTWEENIRTLEALKRAGKTNEAAVLQAKANKLDVEASVLKLEREILAVENSFCALLSIVPMPVERSSLSVQEFPETLSAGVPAELLSRRPD
;
A
#
# COMPACT_ATOMS: atom_id res chain seq x y z
N ARG A 1 34.90 8.85 -10.36
CA ARG A 1 36.06 8.53 -11.26
C ARG A 1 37.25 9.45 -11.06
N TRP A 2 37.09 10.68 -10.57
CA TRP A 2 38.12 11.71 -10.50
C TRP A 2 39.00 11.64 -9.24
N ALA A 3 38.57 10.99 -8.17
CA ALA A 3 39.29 10.94 -6.88
C ALA A 3 40.65 10.19 -6.90
N LEU A 4 40.93 9.47 -7.98
CA LEU A 4 42.21 8.75 -8.19
C LEU A 4 43.19 9.53 -9.09
N LEU A 5 42.78 10.68 -9.64
CA LEU A 5 43.61 11.54 -10.47
C LEU A 5 44.26 12.64 -9.64
N PRO A 6 45.45 13.10 -10.00
CA PRO A 6 46.07 14.24 -9.34
C PRO A 6 45.15 15.49 -9.53
N GLY A 7 44.84 16.15 -8.43
CA GLY A 7 44.14 17.43 -8.45
C GLY A 7 45.15 18.55 -8.68
N ALA A 8 44.94 19.40 -9.69
CA ALA A 8 45.70 20.59 -9.90
C ALA A 8 44.79 21.80 -9.63
N SER A 9 45.20 22.69 -8.72
CA SER A 9 44.55 23.96 -8.49
C SER A 9 45.50 25.10 -8.83
N PHE A 10 44.98 26.10 -9.53
CA PHE A 10 45.71 27.32 -9.87
C PHE A 10 45.02 28.50 -9.19
N SER A 11 45.77 29.24 -8.37
CA SER A 11 45.30 30.46 -7.75
C SER A 11 46.21 31.62 -8.08
N ALA A 12 45.61 32.71 -8.56
CA ALA A 12 46.31 33.97 -8.83
C ALA A 12 45.73 35.05 -7.93
N GLN A 13 46.56 35.78 -7.21
CA GLN A 13 46.14 36.84 -6.31
C GLN A 13 46.95 38.10 -6.60
N GLY A 14 46.26 39.16 -6.97
CA GLY A 14 46.88 40.49 -7.17
C GLY A 14 46.70 41.33 -5.92
N GLY A 15 47.78 41.88 -5.37
CA GLY A 15 47.78 42.85 -4.27
C GLY A 15 48.26 44.21 -4.76
N MET A 16 47.77 45.34 -4.21
CA MET A 16 48.24 46.68 -4.52
C MET A 16 49.56 46.97 -3.81
N PRO A 17 50.45 47.81 -4.40
CA PRO A 17 50.73 48.03 -5.81
C PRO A 17 51.96 47.18 -6.25
N GLY A 18 51.75 46.31 -7.24
CA GLY A 18 52.83 45.69 -7.99
C GLY A 18 53.27 44.29 -7.58
N SER A 19 52.63 43.60 -6.65
CA SER A 19 52.91 42.21 -6.34
C SER A 19 51.83 41.30 -6.95
N PHE A 20 52.25 40.47 -7.90
CA PHE A 20 51.43 39.38 -8.47
C PHE A 20 51.95 38.05 -7.93
N THR A 21 51.15 37.31 -7.23
CA THR A 21 51.50 36.01 -6.71
C THR A 21 50.63 34.94 -7.41
N ALA A 22 51.25 34.08 -8.21
CA ALA A 22 50.63 32.92 -8.82
C ALA A 22 51.10 31.67 -8.05
N LYS A 23 50.18 30.87 -7.58
CA LYS A 23 50.44 29.57 -6.96
C LYS A 23 49.77 28.47 -7.77
N ALA A 24 50.54 27.46 -8.12
CA ALA A 24 50.07 26.23 -8.68
C ALA A 24 50.26 25.12 -7.64
N ASP A 25 49.18 24.56 -7.14
CA ASP A 25 49.22 23.43 -6.20
C ASP A 25 48.80 22.17 -6.93
N VAL A 26 49.64 21.14 -6.90
CA VAL A 26 49.33 19.80 -7.39
C VAL A 26 49.29 18.88 -6.19
N SER A 27 48.12 18.37 -5.89
CA SER A 27 47.93 17.39 -4.83
C SER A 27 47.57 16.03 -5.42
N TRP A 28 48.33 15.02 -5.05
CA TRP A 28 48.02 13.63 -5.46
C TRP A 28 48.04 12.73 -4.23
N GLN A 29 46.88 12.13 -3.95
CA GLN A 29 46.74 11.19 -2.87
C GLN A 29 46.85 9.76 -3.42
N THR A 30 48.04 9.17 -3.23
CA THR A 30 48.29 7.76 -3.56
C THR A 30 47.51 6.85 -2.61
N ASP A 31 46.65 5.96 -3.15
CA ASP A 31 45.82 5.03 -2.40
C ASP A 31 46.62 3.76 -2.00
N ILE A 32 47.63 3.93 -1.15
CA ILE A 32 48.52 2.84 -0.70
C ILE A 32 47.72 1.77 0.08
N PHE A 33 46.78 2.18 0.91
CA PHE A 33 46.00 1.30 1.77
C PHE A 33 44.61 0.92 1.16
N GLY A 34 44.35 1.29 -0.07
CA GLY A 34 43.08 0.95 -0.76
C GLY A 34 41.83 1.68 -0.26
N SER A 35 41.97 2.78 0.50
CA SER A 35 40.87 3.53 1.07
C SER A 35 39.89 4.05 -0.01
N LEU A 36 40.44 4.67 -1.07
CA LEU A 36 39.62 5.18 -2.19
C LEU A 36 38.98 4.06 -3.00
N ARG A 37 39.68 2.94 -3.20
CA ARG A 37 39.12 1.76 -3.87
C ARG A 37 37.99 1.14 -3.06
N ASN A 38 38.15 1.02 -1.74
CA ASN A 38 37.13 0.51 -0.85
C ASN A 38 35.94 1.47 -0.75
N SER A 39 36.14 2.78 -0.76
CA SER A 39 35.08 3.79 -0.81
C SER A 39 34.29 3.68 -2.12
N LYS A 40 34.95 3.46 -3.26
CA LYS A 40 34.28 3.22 -4.54
C LYS A 40 33.45 1.94 -4.50
N ARG A 41 34.02 0.82 -3.98
CA ARG A 41 33.26 -0.45 -3.82
C ARG A 41 32.08 -0.28 -2.92
N ARG A 42 32.20 0.44 -1.80
CA ARG A 42 31.10 0.78 -0.90
C ARG A 42 29.99 1.55 -1.63
N ALA A 43 30.36 2.58 -2.40
CA ALA A 43 29.39 3.36 -3.16
C ALA A 43 28.68 2.53 -4.25
N GLN A 44 29.41 1.61 -4.89
CA GLN A 44 28.79 0.67 -5.85
C GLN A 44 27.83 -0.29 -5.17
N ALA A 45 28.21 -0.90 -4.04
CA ALA A 45 27.34 -1.77 -3.27
C ALA A 45 26.10 -1.03 -2.74
N ALA A 46 26.25 0.22 -2.31
CA ALA A 46 25.12 1.06 -1.89
C ALA A 46 24.16 1.36 -3.05
N LEU A 47 24.66 1.54 -4.27
CA LEU A 47 23.80 1.70 -5.45
C LEU A 47 23.03 0.42 -5.78
N GLU A 48 23.70 -0.74 -5.72
CA GLU A 48 23.06 -2.04 -5.93
C GLU A 48 22.00 -2.31 -4.85
N GLN A 49 22.31 -2.01 -3.60
CA GLN A 49 21.35 -2.08 -2.50
C GLN A 49 20.14 -1.18 -2.74
N SER A 50 20.34 0.05 -3.22
CA SER A 50 19.23 0.97 -3.52
C SER A 50 18.31 0.43 -4.62
N LYS A 51 18.87 -0.20 -5.66
CA LYS A 51 18.08 -0.85 -6.72
C LYS A 51 17.31 -2.07 -6.22
N ALA A 52 17.93 -2.90 -5.39
CA ALA A 52 17.26 -4.03 -4.77
C ALA A 52 16.10 -3.57 -3.88
N TYR A 53 16.31 -2.49 -3.10
CA TYR A 53 15.28 -1.87 -2.28
C TYR A 53 14.11 -1.33 -3.11
N GLU A 54 14.38 -0.68 -4.26
CA GLU A 54 13.34 -0.24 -5.20
C GLU A 54 12.43 -1.40 -5.62
N HIS A 55 13.00 -2.54 -6.01
CA HIS A 55 12.23 -3.73 -6.38
C HIS A 55 11.43 -4.31 -5.21
N ALA A 56 11.99 -4.29 -4.00
CA ALA A 56 11.28 -4.74 -2.81
C ALA A 56 10.07 -3.85 -2.51
N VAL A 57 10.22 -2.52 -2.60
CA VAL A 57 9.13 -1.55 -2.43
C VAL A 57 8.06 -1.72 -3.51
N GLN A 58 8.43 -1.92 -4.76
CA GLN A 58 7.49 -2.18 -5.85
C GLN A 58 6.65 -3.45 -5.58
N THR A 59 7.30 -4.53 -5.17
CA THR A 59 6.60 -5.78 -4.82
C THR A 59 5.63 -5.58 -3.66
N GLN A 60 6.07 -4.88 -2.61
CA GLN A 60 5.23 -4.57 -1.46
C GLN A 60 4.03 -3.70 -1.86
N LEU A 61 4.24 -2.72 -2.73
CA LEU A 61 3.17 -1.84 -3.22
C LEU A 61 2.11 -2.64 -4.01
N ILE A 62 2.54 -3.51 -4.91
CA ILE A 62 1.64 -4.39 -5.68
C ILE A 62 0.82 -5.27 -4.74
N ALA A 63 1.44 -5.89 -3.74
CA ALA A 63 0.75 -6.71 -2.76
C ALA A 63 -0.28 -5.89 -1.94
N THR A 64 0.07 -4.66 -1.55
CA THR A 64 -0.82 -3.77 -0.80
C THR A 64 -2.02 -3.35 -1.65
N ILE A 65 -1.82 -3.00 -2.92
CA ILE A 65 -2.89 -2.65 -3.87
C ILE A 65 -3.82 -3.84 -4.07
N ALA A 66 -3.28 -5.04 -4.30
CA ALA A 66 -4.09 -6.25 -4.46
C ALA A 66 -4.92 -6.54 -3.20
N ASN A 67 -4.32 -6.49 -2.02
CA ASN A 67 -5.03 -6.68 -0.76
C ASN A 67 -6.14 -5.66 -0.56
N SER A 68 -5.90 -4.38 -0.86
CA SER A 68 -6.91 -3.32 -0.75
C SER A 68 -8.07 -3.56 -1.72
N TYR A 69 -7.79 -3.99 -2.95
CA TYR A 69 -8.80 -4.32 -3.94
C TYR A 69 -9.71 -5.48 -3.49
N TYR A 70 -9.12 -6.59 -3.03
CA TYR A 70 -9.90 -7.71 -2.51
C TYR A 70 -10.65 -7.39 -1.21
N THR A 71 -10.11 -6.49 -0.39
CA THR A 71 -10.84 -5.96 0.77
C THR A 71 -12.10 -5.20 0.34
N LEU A 72 -12.02 -4.38 -0.72
CA LEU A 72 -13.21 -3.71 -1.27
C LEU A 72 -14.25 -4.70 -1.77
N LEU A 73 -13.84 -5.74 -2.52
CA LEU A 73 -14.78 -6.78 -2.99
C LEU A 73 -15.46 -7.50 -1.82
N MET A 74 -14.73 -7.78 -0.76
CA MET A 74 -15.27 -8.40 0.46
C MET A 74 -16.29 -7.48 1.14
N LEU A 75 -15.99 -6.20 1.28
CA LEU A 75 -16.89 -5.23 1.90
C LEU A 75 -18.17 -5.03 1.09
N ASP A 76 -18.08 -5.00 -0.24
CA ASP A 76 -19.25 -4.92 -1.13
C ASP A 76 -20.18 -6.14 -0.97
N GLU A 77 -19.61 -7.34 -0.88
CA GLU A 77 -20.39 -8.55 -0.66
C GLU A 77 -21.04 -8.55 0.74
N GLN A 78 -20.32 -8.10 1.76
CA GLN A 78 -20.87 -7.93 3.11
C GLN A 78 -22.02 -6.92 3.10
N LEU A 79 -21.90 -5.82 2.38
CA LEU A 79 -22.95 -4.81 2.23
C LEU A 79 -24.16 -5.40 1.53
N ALA A 80 -23.98 -6.17 0.45
CA ALA A 80 -25.05 -6.84 -0.27
C ALA A 80 -25.79 -7.86 0.61
N ILE A 81 -25.04 -8.65 1.41
CA ILE A 81 -25.64 -9.60 2.37
C ILE A 81 -26.41 -8.85 3.47
N SER A 82 -25.86 -7.76 4.01
CA SER A 82 -26.51 -6.95 5.04
C SER A 82 -27.82 -6.34 4.55
N ASN A 83 -27.86 -5.84 3.32
CA ASN A 83 -29.08 -5.32 2.71
C ASN A 83 -30.13 -6.41 2.52
N ARG A 84 -29.78 -7.60 2.03
CA ARG A 84 -30.71 -8.75 1.95
C ARG A 84 -31.21 -9.16 3.34
N THR A 85 -30.38 -9.05 4.36
CA THR A 85 -30.77 -9.32 5.75
C THR A 85 -31.80 -8.29 6.24
N LEU A 86 -31.66 -7.01 5.87
CA LEU A 86 -32.66 -5.98 6.18
C LEU A 86 -34.00 -6.31 5.56
N ASP A 87 -34.04 -6.69 4.27
CA ASP A 87 -35.27 -7.11 3.60
C ASP A 87 -35.96 -8.30 4.34
N THR A 88 -35.17 -9.27 4.76
CA THR A 88 -35.65 -10.42 5.54
C THR A 88 -36.22 -10.00 6.89
N TRP A 89 -35.56 -9.05 7.59
CA TRP A 89 -36.08 -8.51 8.85
C TRP A 89 -37.37 -7.75 8.64
N GLU A 90 -37.55 -7.00 7.54
CA GLU A 90 -38.82 -6.32 7.24
C GLU A 90 -39.98 -7.29 7.05
N GLU A 91 -39.75 -8.37 6.29
CA GLU A 91 -40.78 -9.43 6.13
C GLU A 91 -41.12 -10.11 7.45
N ASN A 92 -40.09 -10.38 8.27
CA ASN A 92 -40.27 -10.98 9.59
C ASN A 92 -41.14 -10.07 10.50
N ILE A 93 -40.80 -8.76 10.55
CA ILE A 93 -41.55 -7.78 11.33
C ILE A 93 -43.01 -7.73 10.86
N ARG A 94 -43.29 -7.69 9.55
CA ARG A 94 -44.66 -7.72 9.00
C ARG A 94 -45.44 -8.98 9.43
N THR A 95 -44.74 -10.13 9.41
CA THR A 95 -45.32 -11.42 9.85
C THR A 95 -45.62 -11.40 11.35
N LEU A 96 -44.69 -10.94 12.19
CA LEU A 96 -44.89 -10.83 13.63
C LEU A 96 -46.00 -9.85 13.98
N GLU A 97 -46.16 -8.73 13.28
CA GLU A 97 -47.25 -7.77 13.46
C GLU A 97 -48.60 -8.39 13.07
N ALA A 98 -48.63 -9.21 12.02
CA ALA A 98 -49.85 -9.96 11.66
C ALA A 98 -50.23 -11.02 12.72
N LEU A 99 -49.24 -11.78 13.21
CA LEU A 99 -49.42 -12.75 14.30
C LEU A 99 -49.88 -12.09 15.61
N LYS A 100 -49.33 -10.90 15.93
CA LYS A 100 -49.75 -10.11 17.09
C LYS A 100 -51.21 -9.70 16.96
N ARG A 101 -51.65 -9.21 15.79
CA ARG A 101 -53.07 -8.87 15.52
C ARG A 101 -53.98 -10.08 15.66
N ALA A 102 -53.48 -11.28 15.35
CA ALA A 102 -54.20 -12.54 15.52
C ALA A 102 -54.15 -13.10 16.96
N GLY A 103 -53.52 -12.41 17.90
CA GLY A 103 -53.35 -12.84 19.29
C GLY A 103 -52.38 -14.02 19.48
N LYS A 104 -51.52 -14.34 18.48
CA LYS A 104 -50.62 -15.49 18.49
C LYS A 104 -49.22 -15.14 18.96
N THR A 105 -48.86 -13.87 19.11
CA THR A 105 -47.60 -13.39 19.63
C THR A 105 -47.77 -12.11 20.44
N ASN A 106 -46.77 -11.68 21.16
CA ASN A 106 -46.80 -10.50 22.02
C ASN A 106 -46.01 -9.32 21.39
N GLU A 107 -46.18 -8.12 21.96
CA GLU A 107 -45.48 -6.90 21.57
C GLU A 107 -43.97 -7.01 21.69
N ALA A 108 -43.48 -7.71 22.70
CA ALA A 108 -42.04 -7.84 22.96
C ALA A 108 -41.32 -8.52 21.79
N ALA A 109 -41.94 -9.53 21.13
CA ALA A 109 -41.37 -10.17 19.96
C ALA A 109 -41.21 -9.20 18.78
N VAL A 110 -42.22 -8.33 18.54
CA VAL A 110 -42.20 -7.32 17.49
C VAL A 110 -41.11 -6.28 17.78
N LEU A 111 -41.01 -5.80 19.02
CA LEU A 111 -40.00 -4.83 19.44
C LEU A 111 -38.57 -5.40 19.32
N GLN A 112 -38.40 -6.67 19.69
CA GLN A 112 -37.10 -7.34 19.54
C GLN A 112 -36.70 -7.45 18.08
N ALA A 113 -37.61 -7.83 17.17
CA ALA A 113 -37.34 -7.89 15.75
C ALA A 113 -36.98 -6.50 15.17
N LYS A 114 -37.69 -5.44 15.60
CA LYS A 114 -37.37 -4.06 15.23
C LYS A 114 -35.98 -3.62 15.74
N ALA A 115 -35.62 -3.98 16.96
CA ALA A 115 -34.30 -3.70 17.50
C ALA A 115 -33.20 -4.39 16.69
N ASN A 116 -33.38 -5.68 16.38
CA ASN A 116 -32.43 -6.42 15.54
C ASN A 116 -32.28 -5.80 14.13
N LYS A 117 -33.39 -5.32 13.53
CA LYS A 117 -33.33 -4.60 12.25
C LYS A 117 -32.47 -3.34 12.37
N LEU A 118 -32.66 -2.52 13.41
CA LEU A 118 -31.88 -1.31 13.64
C LEU A 118 -30.39 -1.59 13.83
N ASP A 119 -30.03 -2.70 14.47
CA ASP A 119 -28.63 -3.12 14.61
C ASP A 119 -27.99 -3.45 13.26
N VAL A 120 -28.75 -4.08 12.36
CA VAL A 120 -28.27 -4.35 10.99
C VAL A 120 -28.18 -3.05 10.17
N GLU A 121 -29.14 -2.12 10.29
CA GLU A 121 -29.07 -0.79 9.66
C GLU A 121 -27.82 -0.01 10.11
N ALA A 122 -27.51 -0.03 11.40
CA ALA A 122 -26.29 0.58 11.93
C ALA A 122 -25.02 -0.06 11.35
N SER A 123 -25.05 -1.39 11.15
CA SER A 123 -23.94 -2.13 10.52
C SER A 123 -23.77 -1.76 9.05
N VAL A 124 -24.85 -1.57 8.29
CA VAL A 124 -24.81 -1.10 6.89
C VAL A 124 -24.10 0.26 6.80
N LEU A 125 -24.51 1.22 7.64
CA LEU A 125 -23.89 2.55 7.66
C LEU A 125 -22.40 2.51 8.04
N LYS A 126 -22.01 1.54 8.87
CA LYS A 126 -20.59 1.31 9.20
C LYS A 126 -19.82 0.77 8.00
N LEU A 127 -20.39 -0.23 7.29
CA LEU A 127 -19.77 -0.81 6.09
C LEU A 127 -19.61 0.23 4.97
N GLU A 128 -20.61 1.06 4.72
CA GLU A 128 -20.52 2.15 3.73
C GLU A 128 -19.38 3.11 4.02
N ARG A 129 -19.20 3.49 5.30
CA ARG A 129 -18.06 4.34 5.71
C ARG A 129 -16.73 3.64 5.56
N GLU A 130 -16.67 2.34 5.83
CA GLU A 130 -15.46 1.54 5.69
C GLU A 130 -15.06 1.39 4.22
N ILE A 131 -16.03 1.17 3.32
CA ILE A 131 -15.82 1.17 1.87
C ILE A 131 -15.20 2.49 1.42
N LEU A 132 -15.79 3.62 1.78
CA LEU A 132 -15.25 4.95 1.44
C LEU A 132 -13.83 5.17 1.98
N ALA A 133 -13.55 4.71 3.19
CA ALA A 133 -12.22 4.83 3.78
C ALA A 133 -11.17 4.00 3.02
N VAL A 134 -11.53 2.77 2.62
CA VAL A 134 -10.64 1.90 1.84
C VAL A 134 -10.47 2.43 0.42
N GLU A 135 -11.53 2.95 -0.24
CA GLU A 135 -11.44 3.60 -1.55
C GLU A 135 -10.50 4.82 -1.52
N ASN A 136 -10.62 5.68 -0.52
CA ASN A 136 -9.73 6.82 -0.35
C ASN A 136 -8.27 6.38 -0.14
N SER A 137 -8.05 5.35 0.65
CA SER A 137 -6.71 4.78 0.87
C SER A 137 -6.13 4.18 -0.40
N PHE A 138 -6.96 3.49 -1.19
CA PHE A 138 -6.59 2.93 -2.48
C PHE A 138 -6.21 4.02 -3.49
N CYS A 139 -7.01 5.08 -3.59
CA CYS A 139 -6.71 6.23 -4.44
C CYS A 139 -5.41 6.93 -4.00
N ALA A 140 -5.18 7.04 -2.69
CA ALA A 140 -3.94 7.62 -2.15
C ALA A 140 -2.70 6.78 -2.52
N LEU A 141 -2.79 5.44 -2.47
CA LEU A 141 -1.72 4.53 -2.92
C LEU A 141 -1.39 4.72 -4.40
N LEU A 142 -2.40 4.99 -5.22
CA LEU A 142 -2.23 5.25 -6.66
C LEU A 142 -1.88 6.71 -6.97
N SER A 143 -1.84 7.59 -5.97
CA SER A 143 -1.62 9.04 -6.13
C SER A 143 -2.64 9.71 -7.06
N ILE A 144 -3.89 9.24 -7.05
CA ILE A 144 -5.00 9.81 -7.82
C ILE A 144 -5.99 10.54 -6.89
N VAL A 145 -6.79 11.42 -7.47
CA VAL A 145 -7.86 12.10 -6.75
C VAL A 145 -8.89 11.08 -6.26
N PRO A 146 -9.43 11.19 -5.03
CA PRO A 146 -10.48 10.32 -4.54
C PRO A 146 -11.65 10.21 -5.52
N MET A 147 -11.94 8.99 -5.97
CA MET A 147 -13.01 8.68 -6.90
C MET A 147 -13.53 7.26 -6.62
N PRO A 148 -14.79 6.97 -6.96
CA PRO A 148 -15.28 5.59 -6.88
C PRO A 148 -14.43 4.66 -7.73
N VAL A 149 -14.01 3.55 -7.15
CA VAL A 149 -13.17 2.55 -7.83
C VAL A 149 -14.10 1.56 -8.54
N GLU A 150 -13.99 1.47 -9.88
CA GLU A 150 -14.71 0.45 -10.65
C GLU A 150 -14.16 -0.93 -10.28
N ARG A 151 -15.04 -1.85 -9.95
CA ARG A 151 -14.68 -3.21 -9.52
C ARG A 151 -15.71 -4.25 -9.95
N SER A 152 -15.24 -5.46 -10.15
CA SER A 152 -16.09 -6.62 -10.42
C SER A 152 -16.70 -7.17 -9.12
N SER A 153 -17.67 -8.10 -9.22
CA SER A 153 -18.17 -8.79 -8.04
C SER A 153 -17.22 -9.91 -7.61
N LEU A 154 -17.26 -10.25 -6.31
CA LEU A 154 -16.46 -11.34 -5.75
C LEU A 154 -16.78 -12.69 -6.40
N SER A 155 -18.03 -12.90 -6.82
CA SER A 155 -18.51 -14.14 -7.45
C SER A 155 -17.92 -14.42 -8.84
N VAL A 156 -17.38 -13.40 -9.51
CA VAL A 156 -16.75 -13.51 -10.84
C VAL A 156 -15.25 -13.83 -10.74
N GLN A 157 -14.69 -13.75 -9.53
CA GLN A 157 -13.26 -14.02 -9.32
C GLN A 157 -12.98 -15.53 -9.39
N GLU A 158 -12.16 -15.93 -10.35
CA GLU A 158 -11.67 -17.30 -10.46
C GLU A 158 -10.36 -17.44 -9.67
N PHE A 159 -10.34 -18.32 -8.71
CA PHE A 159 -9.10 -18.68 -8.01
C PHE A 159 -8.46 -19.87 -8.71
N PRO A 160 -7.12 -19.90 -8.85
CA PRO A 160 -6.43 -21.04 -9.43
C PRO A 160 -6.70 -22.30 -8.57
N GLU A 161 -7.20 -23.36 -9.20
CA GLU A 161 -7.54 -24.63 -8.53
C GLU A 161 -6.33 -25.31 -7.87
N THR A 162 -5.13 -25.04 -8.40
CA THR A 162 -3.88 -25.58 -7.87
C THR A 162 -2.85 -24.48 -7.69
N LEU A 163 -2.58 -24.14 -6.44
CA LEU A 163 -1.35 -23.44 -6.09
C LEU A 163 -0.23 -24.47 -6.11
N SER A 164 0.75 -24.31 -7.01
CA SER A 164 1.95 -25.16 -6.96
C SER A 164 2.61 -24.98 -5.59
N ALA A 165 2.48 -26.00 -4.75
CA ALA A 165 3.07 -25.98 -3.42
C ALA A 165 4.59 -26.09 -3.57
N GLY A 166 5.29 -25.01 -3.26
CA GLY A 166 6.74 -24.94 -3.22
C GLY A 166 7.26 -23.64 -3.83
N VAL A 167 8.22 -23.04 -3.16
CA VAL A 167 8.99 -21.92 -3.71
C VAL A 167 10.15 -22.53 -4.49
N PRO A 168 10.20 -22.44 -5.83
CA PRO A 168 11.36 -22.92 -6.59
C PRO A 168 12.64 -22.26 -6.04
N ALA A 169 13.69 -23.06 -5.84
CA ALA A 169 14.97 -22.56 -5.31
C ALA A 169 15.53 -21.38 -6.15
N GLU A 170 15.17 -21.31 -7.42
CA GLU A 170 15.51 -20.21 -8.32
C GLU A 170 14.90 -18.86 -7.89
N LEU A 171 13.75 -18.86 -7.21
CA LEU A 171 13.15 -17.62 -6.69
C LEU A 171 13.94 -17.04 -5.52
N LEU A 172 14.67 -17.86 -4.76
CA LEU A 172 15.52 -17.39 -3.67
C LEU A 172 16.64 -16.48 -4.19
N SER A 173 17.16 -16.74 -5.39
CA SER A 173 18.19 -15.92 -6.01
C SER A 173 17.66 -14.60 -6.61
N ARG A 174 16.33 -14.49 -6.80
CA ARG A 174 15.66 -13.30 -7.39
C ARG A 174 15.02 -12.39 -6.35
N ARG A 175 14.96 -12.83 -5.09
CA ARG A 175 14.42 -11.99 -4.01
C ARG A 175 15.43 -10.89 -3.65
N PRO A 176 15.00 -9.62 -3.60
CA PRO A 176 15.88 -8.49 -3.30
C PRO A 176 16.20 -8.35 -1.81
N ASP A 177 15.48 -9.05 -0.93
CA ASP A 177 15.62 -9.11 0.52
C ASP A 177 16.49 -10.34 0.93
#